data_cc22ad9250fa99099887de38a8802df8
#
_entry.id   cc22ad9250fa99099887de38a8802df8
#
_cell.length_a   1.000
_cell.length_b   1.000
_cell.length_c   1.000
_cell.angle_alpha   90.00
_cell.angle_beta   90.00
_cell.angle_gamma   90.00
#
_symmetry.space_group_name_H-M   'P 1'
#
loop_
_entity.id
_entity.type
_entity.pdbx_description
1 polymer ?
#
loop_
_entity_poly.entity_id
_entity_poly.type
_entity_poly.pdbx_seq_one_letter_code
_entity_poly.pdbx_strand_id
1 'polypeptide(L)'
;IKFKEEYDEHRREFKSLVLTFLTNYESYVLQMKANNGDIFSASDYPSAVDISSKFGISLITSEVPSHDFRCQVSEDIADDLKQQYQEQANDIVHGVIDEQTTRIVEVMESISHCCGDIEVEDEHGNVSVKKRAIYDNTVNKAKALVNTCKGFRPVKSGESDRLGEAVESLEKTLSGVSTELLRDSDAMRDKVKTEIDDILSKFN
;
A
#
# COMPACT_ATOMS: atom_id res chain seq x y z
N ILE A 1 -0.51 -18.86 14.33
CA ILE A 1 -1.87 -18.90 14.89
C ILE A 1 -2.50 -17.52 14.77
N LYS A 2 -1.91 -16.46 15.32
CA LYS A 2 -2.45 -15.10 15.30
C LYS A 2 -2.74 -14.57 13.89
N PHE A 3 -1.80 -14.74 12.95
CA PHE A 3 -1.97 -14.33 11.56
C PHE A 3 -3.17 -15.02 10.88
N LYS A 4 -3.39 -16.31 11.15
CA LYS A 4 -4.52 -17.04 10.57
C LYS A 4 -5.86 -16.54 11.13
N GLU A 5 -5.92 -16.20 12.41
CA GLU A 5 -7.10 -15.65 13.06
C GLU A 5 -7.46 -14.28 12.47
N GLU A 6 -6.47 -13.39 12.31
CA GLU A 6 -6.63 -12.08 11.66
C GLU A 6 -7.08 -12.23 10.20
N TYR A 7 -6.48 -13.16 9.43
CA TYR A 7 -6.91 -13.44 8.07
C TYR A 7 -8.35 -13.94 8.01
N ASP A 8 -8.74 -14.86 8.88
CA ASP A 8 -10.10 -15.41 8.92
C ASP A 8 -11.14 -14.34 9.33
N GLU A 9 -10.76 -13.35 10.13
CA GLU A 9 -11.59 -12.18 10.46
C GLU A 9 -11.78 -11.29 9.24
N HIS A 10 -10.71 -10.86 8.58
CA HIS A 10 -10.78 -10.06 7.37
C HIS A 10 -11.50 -10.76 6.23
N ARG A 11 -11.35 -12.08 6.12
CA ARG A 11 -12.09 -12.89 5.14
C ARG A 11 -13.59 -12.88 5.41
N ARG A 12 -14.01 -12.92 6.68
CA ARG A 12 -15.45 -12.81 7.05
C ARG A 12 -15.98 -11.43 6.74
N GLU A 13 -15.24 -10.39 7.09
CA GLU A 13 -15.60 -9.00 6.79
C GLU A 13 -15.74 -8.77 5.29
N PHE A 14 -14.72 -9.19 4.51
CA PHE A 14 -14.75 -9.11 3.06
C PHE A 14 -16.01 -9.78 2.47
N LYS A 15 -16.32 -11.01 2.88
CA LYS A 15 -17.53 -11.71 2.42
C LYS A 15 -18.81 -10.95 2.77
N SER A 16 -18.88 -10.36 3.95
CA SER A 16 -20.03 -9.56 4.38
C SER A 16 -20.21 -8.30 3.52
N LEU A 17 -19.11 -7.60 3.22
CA LEU A 17 -19.11 -6.42 2.36
C LEU A 17 -19.52 -6.77 0.93
N VAL A 18 -18.98 -7.86 0.38
CA VAL A 18 -19.37 -8.36 -0.96
C VAL A 18 -20.86 -8.70 -1.00
N LEU A 19 -21.38 -9.39 0.01
CA LEU A 19 -22.81 -9.72 0.08
C LEU A 19 -23.67 -8.45 0.12
N THR A 20 -23.29 -7.47 0.95
CA THR A 20 -24.00 -6.18 1.03
C THR A 20 -23.96 -5.45 -0.31
N PHE A 21 -22.81 -5.42 -0.97
CA PHE A 21 -22.67 -4.81 -2.29
C PHE A 21 -23.57 -5.49 -3.31
N LEU A 22 -23.53 -6.83 -3.41
CA LEU A 22 -24.33 -7.60 -4.38
C LEU A 22 -25.84 -7.44 -4.13
N THR A 23 -26.26 -7.39 -2.87
CA THR A 23 -27.67 -7.16 -2.50
C THR A 23 -28.18 -5.80 -2.99
N ASN A 24 -27.31 -4.78 -2.98
CA ASN A 24 -27.67 -3.42 -3.38
C ASN A 24 -27.28 -3.10 -4.84
N TYR A 25 -26.64 -4.02 -5.55
CA TYR A 25 -26.05 -3.76 -6.87
C TYR A 25 -27.05 -3.23 -7.89
N GLU A 26 -28.22 -3.84 -7.99
CA GLU A 26 -29.27 -3.38 -8.91
C GLU A 26 -29.73 -1.95 -8.60
N SER A 27 -29.81 -1.60 -7.31
CA SER A 27 -30.14 -0.25 -6.89
C SER A 27 -29.06 0.75 -7.31
N TYR A 28 -27.79 0.38 -7.21
CA TYR A 28 -26.68 1.22 -7.67
C TYR A 28 -26.72 1.42 -9.19
N VAL A 29 -27.00 0.36 -9.95
CA VAL A 29 -27.15 0.46 -11.42
C VAL A 29 -28.30 1.40 -11.79
N LEU A 30 -29.44 1.32 -11.10
CA LEU A 30 -30.55 2.22 -11.31
C LEU A 30 -30.20 3.68 -10.98
N GLN A 31 -29.44 3.92 -9.92
CA GLN A 31 -28.94 5.25 -9.59
C GLN A 31 -28.00 5.78 -10.68
N MET A 32 -27.10 4.95 -11.20
CA MET A 32 -26.22 5.34 -12.31
C MET A 32 -27.02 5.67 -13.58
N LYS A 33 -28.07 4.92 -13.86
CA LYS A 33 -28.98 5.24 -14.97
C LYS A 33 -29.65 6.59 -14.81
N ALA A 34 -30.10 6.90 -13.59
CA ALA A 34 -30.73 8.20 -13.30
C ALA A 34 -29.73 9.36 -13.40
N ASN A 35 -28.49 9.14 -12.97
CA ASN A 35 -27.45 10.17 -12.95
C ASN A 35 -26.86 10.43 -14.33
N ASN A 36 -26.67 9.39 -15.14
CA ASN A 36 -25.97 9.47 -16.43
C ASN A 36 -26.90 9.73 -17.62
N GLY A 37 -28.24 9.60 -17.44
CA GLY A 37 -29.20 9.88 -18.50
C GLY A 37 -28.89 9.16 -19.82
N ASP A 38 -28.75 9.91 -20.89
CA ASP A 38 -28.50 9.38 -22.24
C ASP A 38 -27.11 8.75 -22.44
N ILE A 39 -26.16 8.98 -21.50
CA ILE A 39 -24.82 8.38 -21.56
C ILE A 39 -24.82 6.98 -20.93
N PHE A 40 -25.88 6.59 -20.23
CA PHE A 40 -25.98 5.30 -19.59
C PHE A 40 -26.09 4.17 -20.61
N SER A 41 -25.18 3.19 -20.53
CA SER A 41 -25.24 1.94 -21.30
C SER A 41 -25.41 0.77 -20.36
N ALA A 42 -26.48 0.02 -20.49
CA ALA A 42 -26.75 -1.15 -19.65
C ALA A 42 -25.71 -2.27 -19.84
N SER A 43 -25.04 -2.31 -21.01
CA SER A 43 -23.98 -3.28 -21.31
C SER A 43 -22.70 -3.08 -20.48
N ASP A 44 -22.52 -1.90 -19.90
CA ASP A 44 -21.34 -1.58 -19.08
C ASP A 44 -21.50 -2.10 -17.64
N TYR A 45 -22.69 -2.58 -17.30
CA TYR A 45 -23.05 -3.11 -15.97
C TYR A 45 -23.36 -4.60 -16.07
N PRO A 46 -22.37 -5.47 -15.82
CA PRO A 46 -22.59 -6.92 -15.84
C PRO A 46 -23.63 -7.37 -14.79
N SER A 47 -24.14 -8.58 -14.93
CA SER A 47 -25.10 -9.11 -13.96
C SER A 47 -24.49 -9.28 -12.56
N ALA A 48 -25.31 -9.26 -11.51
CA ALA A 48 -24.85 -9.50 -10.14
C ALA A 48 -24.14 -10.87 -10.00
N VAL A 49 -24.54 -11.86 -10.80
CA VAL A 49 -23.90 -13.19 -10.83
C VAL A 49 -22.49 -13.09 -11.43
N ASP A 50 -22.33 -12.39 -12.55
CA ASP A 50 -21.02 -12.22 -13.20
C ASP A 50 -20.06 -11.43 -12.29
N ILE A 51 -20.57 -10.36 -11.67
CA ILE A 51 -19.79 -9.57 -10.70
C ILE A 51 -19.39 -10.40 -9.49
N SER A 52 -20.28 -11.23 -8.96
CA SER A 52 -19.99 -12.05 -7.77
C SER A 52 -18.77 -12.95 -7.98
N SER A 53 -18.58 -13.45 -9.19
CA SER A 53 -17.45 -14.29 -9.56
C SER A 53 -16.09 -13.55 -9.59
N LYS A 54 -16.11 -12.22 -9.62
CA LYS A 54 -14.90 -11.37 -9.63
C LYS A 54 -14.35 -11.08 -8.24
N PHE A 55 -15.15 -11.32 -7.20
CA PHE A 55 -14.73 -11.14 -5.83
C PHE A 55 -14.15 -12.43 -5.28
N GLY A 56 -12.92 -12.39 -4.83
CA GLY A 56 -12.26 -13.51 -4.19
C GLY A 56 -11.18 -13.07 -3.23
N ILE A 57 -11.05 -13.80 -2.14
CA ILE A 57 -9.93 -13.69 -1.23
C ILE A 57 -9.45 -15.11 -0.91
N SER A 58 -8.18 -15.37 -1.16
CA SER A 58 -7.55 -16.66 -0.89
C SER A 58 -6.21 -16.44 -0.20
N LEU A 59 -5.90 -17.33 0.72
CA LEU A 59 -4.58 -17.45 1.33
C LEU A 59 -4.07 -18.84 1.02
N ILE A 60 -2.95 -18.91 0.35
CA ILE A 60 -2.24 -20.16 0.07
C ILE A 60 -0.99 -20.14 0.95
N THR A 61 -0.90 -21.12 1.83
CA THR A 61 0.32 -21.36 2.59
C THR A 61 0.94 -22.65 2.06
N SER A 62 2.20 -22.57 1.65
CA SER A 62 2.98 -23.74 1.28
C SER A 62 4.16 -23.86 2.23
N GLU A 63 4.48 -25.05 2.64
CA GLU A 63 5.76 -25.32 3.29
C GLU A 63 6.85 -25.23 2.21
N VAL A 64 7.97 -24.61 2.55
CA VAL A 64 9.17 -24.78 1.74
C VAL A 64 9.59 -26.23 1.91
N PRO A 65 9.58 -27.04 0.85
CA PRO A 65 9.89 -28.45 0.98
C PRO A 65 11.32 -28.61 1.49
N SER A 66 11.46 -28.98 2.75
CA SER A 66 12.77 -29.30 3.31
C SER A 66 13.24 -30.70 2.88
N HIS A 67 12.30 -31.60 2.54
CA HIS A 67 12.53 -32.91 2.04
C HIS A 67 11.38 -33.36 1.15
N ASP A 68 11.64 -33.68 -0.10
CA ASP A 68 10.64 -34.35 -0.95
C ASP A 68 10.81 -35.86 -0.87
N PHE A 69 9.89 -36.51 -0.17
CA PHE A 69 9.90 -37.99 0.03
C PHE A 69 9.41 -38.75 -1.20
N ARG A 70 8.96 -38.06 -2.26
CA ARG A 70 8.34 -38.69 -3.43
C ARG A 70 9.35 -39.04 -4.51
N CYS A 71 10.55 -38.49 -4.45
CA CYS A 71 11.60 -38.74 -5.40
C CYS A 71 12.76 -39.45 -4.69
N GLN A 72 13.12 -40.65 -5.11
CA GLN A 72 14.42 -41.27 -4.78
C GLN A 72 15.50 -40.55 -5.63
N VAL A 73 15.87 -39.36 -5.22
CA VAL A 73 16.99 -38.62 -5.82
C VAL A 73 18.23 -38.78 -4.97
N SER A 74 19.40 -38.70 -5.58
CA SER A 74 20.67 -38.71 -4.83
C SER A 74 20.73 -37.51 -3.88
N GLU A 75 21.48 -37.63 -2.78
CA GLU A 75 21.63 -36.54 -1.78
C GLU A 75 22.07 -35.22 -2.43
N ASP A 76 22.98 -35.28 -3.42
CA ASP A 76 23.45 -34.10 -4.15
C ASP A 76 22.30 -33.35 -4.88
N ILE A 77 21.38 -34.08 -5.52
CA ILE A 77 20.24 -33.50 -6.21
C ILE A 77 19.21 -32.93 -5.20
N ALA A 78 19.03 -33.58 -4.08
CA ALA A 78 18.14 -33.12 -3.02
C ALA A 78 18.65 -31.81 -2.40
N ASP A 79 19.96 -31.67 -2.20
CA ASP A 79 20.57 -30.44 -1.68
C ASP A 79 20.49 -29.28 -2.70
N ASP A 80 20.73 -29.55 -3.99
CA ASP A 80 20.57 -28.58 -5.07
C ASP A 80 19.11 -28.07 -5.14
N LEU A 81 18.13 -28.98 -5.08
CA LEU A 81 16.71 -28.59 -5.10
C LEU A 81 16.35 -27.75 -3.87
N LYS A 82 16.83 -28.11 -2.69
CA LYS A 82 16.61 -27.37 -1.47
C LYS A 82 17.18 -25.96 -1.56
N GLN A 83 18.38 -25.81 -2.11
CA GLN A 83 19.00 -24.51 -2.32
C GLN A 83 18.18 -23.66 -3.30
N GLN A 84 17.75 -24.24 -4.44
CA GLN A 84 16.92 -23.54 -5.42
C GLN A 84 15.60 -23.06 -4.82
N TYR A 85 14.90 -23.88 -4.02
CA TYR A 85 13.68 -23.47 -3.34
C TYR A 85 13.92 -22.36 -2.32
N GLN A 86 15.05 -22.40 -1.63
CA GLN A 86 15.42 -21.38 -0.66
C GLN A 86 15.74 -20.04 -1.34
N GLU A 87 16.43 -20.08 -2.48
CA GLU A 87 16.70 -18.92 -3.32
C GLU A 87 15.41 -18.31 -3.85
N GLN A 88 14.50 -19.11 -4.43
CA GLN A 88 13.21 -18.64 -4.89
C GLN A 88 12.35 -18.02 -3.77
N ALA A 89 12.34 -18.63 -2.58
CA ALA A 89 11.63 -18.08 -1.44
C ALA A 89 12.21 -16.73 -0.99
N ASN A 90 13.52 -16.60 -0.99
CA ASN A 90 14.22 -15.37 -0.68
C ASN A 90 13.90 -14.29 -1.73
N ASP A 91 13.96 -14.63 -3.02
CA ASP A 91 13.63 -13.68 -4.11
C ASP A 91 12.21 -13.11 -3.99
N ILE A 92 11.24 -13.97 -3.63
CA ILE A 92 9.86 -13.53 -3.39
C ILE A 92 9.79 -12.57 -2.20
N VAL A 93 10.47 -12.89 -1.10
CA VAL A 93 10.50 -12.04 0.10
C VAL A 93 11.18 -10.70 -0.21
N HIS A 94 12.32 -10.72 -0.90
CA HIS A 94 13.03 -9.51 -1.33
C HIS A 94 12.14 -8.65 -2.24
N GLY A 95 11.47 -9.25 -3.23
CA GLY A 95 10.55 -8.54 -4.10
C GLY A 95 9.42 -7.84 -3.35
N VAL A 96 8.86 -8.46 -2.32
CA VAL A 96 7.84 -7.85 -1.46
C VAL A 96 8.42 -6.69 -0.64
N ILE A 97 9.61 -6.86 -0.07
CA ILE A 97 10.29 -5.81 0.71
C ILE A 97 10.58 -4.59 -0.17
N ASP A 98 11.11 -4.82 -1.37
CA ASP A 98 11.43 -3.76 -2.33
C ASP A 98 10.16 -3.01 -2.78
N GLU A 99 9.08 -3.73 -3.05
CA GLU A 99 7.79 -3.11 -3.39
C GLU A 99 7.26 -2.24 -2.24
N GLN A 100 7.31 -2.71 -0.99
CA GLN A 100 6.86 -1.93 0.15
C GLN A 100 7.78 -0.73 0.41
N THR A 101 9.08 -0.88 0.23
CA THR A 101 10.05 0.21 0.34
C THR A 101 9.76 1.30 -0.70
N THR A 102 9.51 0.91 -1.95
CA THR A 102 9.12 1.84 -3.03
C THR A 102 7.85 2.60 -2.67
N ARG A 103 6.83 1.92 -2.16
CA ARG A 103 5.57 2.57 -1.73
C ARG A 103 5.77 3.57 -0.59
N ILE A 104 6.64 3.27 0.37
CA ILE A 104 6.99 4.20 1.46
C ILE A 104 7.70 5.44 0.90
N VAL A 105 8.64 5.25 -0.02
CA VAL A 105 9.34 6.35 -0.70
C VAL A 105 8.38 7.23 -1.48
N GLU A 106 7.49 6.67 -2.30
CA GLU A 106 6.46 7.41 -3.04
C GLU A 106 5.54 8.23 -2.12
N VAL A 107 5.17 7.67 -0.98
CA VAL A 107 4.35 8.39 0.01
C VAL A 107 5.14 9.52 0.65
N MET A 108 6.42 9.33 0.97
CA MET A 108 7.29 10.39 1.47
C MET A 108 7.45 11.52 0.45
N GLU A 109 7.70 11.20 -0.82
CA GLU A 109 7.76 12.17 -1.92
C GLU A 109 6.45 12.96 -2.05
N SER A 110 5.31 12.27 -1.95
CA SER A 110 3.99 12.91 -1.99
C SER A 110 3.78 13.90 -0.85
N ILE A 111 4.22 13.56 0.37
CA ILE A 111 4.12 14.45 1.53
C ILE A 111 5.06 15.65 1.37
N SER A 112 6.33 15.41 1.00
CA SER A 112 7.29 16.48 0.74
C SER A 112 6.78 17.45 -0.32
N HIS A 113 6.23 16.92 -1.44
CA HIS A 113 5.64 17.72 -2.49
C HIS A 113 4.45 18.55 -1.99
N CYS A 114 3.55 17.99 -1.19
CA CYS A 114 2.39 18.71 -0.65
C CYS A 114 2.78 19.77 0.39
N CYS A 115 3.88 19.56 1.11
CA CYS A 115 4.42 20.53 2.06
C CYS A 115 5.16 21.70 1.39
N GLY A 116 5.49 21.57 0.09
CA GLY A 116 6.19 22.59 -0.68
C GLY A 116 5.30 23.71 -1.20
N ASP A 117 5.93 24.62 -1.91
CA ASP A 117 5.31 25.78 -2.53
C ASP A 117 5.02 25.53 -4.01
N ILE A 118 4.15 26.36 -4.57
CA ILE A 118 3.85 26.43 -6.01
C ILE A 118 3.88 27.88 -6.46
N GLU A 119 4.53 28.13 -7.58
CA GLU A 119 4.43 29.41 -8.27
C GLU A 119 3.13 29.46 -9.06
N VAL A 120 2.37 30.52 -8.87
CA VAL A 120 1.10 30.77 -9.58
C VAL A 120 1.21 32.10 -10.28
N GLU A 121 1.04 32.09 -11.57
CA GLU A 121 0.95 33.29 -12.42
C GLU A 121 -0.51 33.73 -12.51
N ASP A 122 -0.75 35.04 -12.29
CA ASP A 122 -2.08 35.62 -12.45
C ASP A 122 -2.34 36.00 -13.92
N GLU A 123 -3.57 36.43 -14.22
CA GLU A 123 -3.98 36.85 -15.57
C GLU A 123 -3.19 38.06 -16.12
N HIS A 124 -2.36 38.69 -15.28
CA HIS A 124 -1.56 39.87 -15.61
C HIS A 124 -0.07 39.53 -15.71
N GLY A 125 0.30 38.25 -15.59
CA GLY A 125 1.69 37.80 -15.68
C GLY A 125 2.50 37.99 -14.39
N ASN A 126 1.85 38.33 -13.26
CA ASN A 126 2.55 38.42 -11.99
C ASN A 126 2.69 37.03 -11.34
N VAL A 127 3.89 36.67 -10.99
CA VAL A 127 4.18 35.37 -10.31
C VAL A 127 4.06 35.58 -8.80
N SER A 128 3.25 34.76 -8.17
CA SER A 128 3.10 34.69 -6.71
C SER A 128 3.38 33.27 -6.22
N VAL A 129 4.05 33.18 -5.07
CA VAL A 129 4.31 31.88 -4.41
C VAL A 129 3.17 31.56 -3.47
N LYS A 130 2.54 30.38 -3.64
CA LYS A 130 1.47 29.88 -2.80
C LYS A 130 1.81 28.52 -2.22
N LYS A 131 1.29 28.24 -1.03
CA LYS A 131 1.39 26.91 -0.43
C LYS A 131 0.53 25.90 -1.18
N ARG A 132 1.05 24.70 -1.43
CA ARG A 132 0.26 23.60 -2.02
C ARG A 132 -0.84 23.16 -1.09
N ALA A 133 -1.93 22.65 -1.65
CA ALA A 133 -3.03 22.10 -0.87
C ALA A 133 -2.60 20.78 -0.19
N ILE A 134 -2.96 20.61 1.08
CA ILE A 134 -2.76 19.37 1.82
C ILE A 134 -4.12 18.68 1.99
N TYR A 135 -4.18 17.43 1.55
CA TYR A 135 -5.39 16.62 1.62
C TYR A 135 -5.30 15.63 2.78
N ASP A 136 -6.43 15.44 3.49
CA ASP A 136 -6.53 14.50 4.62
C ASP A 136 -6.07 13.09 4.26
N ASN A 137 -6.35 12.70 3.03
CA ASN A 137 -5.99 11.39 2.50
C ASN A 137 -4.47 11.16 2.44
N THR A 138 -3.65 12.19 2.23
CA THR A 138 -2.18 12.05 2.11
C THR A 138 -1.57 11.61 3.44
N VAL A 139 -1.87 12.32 4.53
CA VAL A 139 -1.33 12.00 5.87
C VAL A 139 -1.90 10.68 6.41
N ASN A 140 -3.21 10.45 6.20
CA ASN A 140 -3.85 9.22 6.66
C ASN A 140 -3.36 7.98 5.92
N LYS A 141 -3.15 8.06 4.60
CA LYS A 141 -2.53 6.97 3.82
C LYS A 141 -1.11 6.65 4.30
N ALA A 142 -0.32 7.67 4.59
CA ALA A 142 1.03 7.48 5.11
C ALA A 142 1.03 6.74 6.44
N LYS A 143 0.17 7.15 7.39
CA LYS A 143 0.03 6.48 8.68
C LYS A 143 -0.49 5.04 8.55
N ALA A 144 -1.45 4.80 7.66
CA ALA A 144 -1.96 3.46 7.38
C ALA A 144 -0.87 2.55 6.78
N LEU A 145 -0.07 3.07 5.83
CA LEU A 145 1.02 2.33 5.22
C LEU A 145 2.11 1.99 6.24
N VAL A 146 2.51 2.94 7.10
CA VAL A 146 3.43 2.71 8.21
C VAL A 146 2.94 1.57 9.10
N ASN A 147 1.65 1.58 9.49
CA ASN A 147 1.07 0.52 10.32
C ASN A 147 1.06 -0.84 9.63
N THR A 148 0.80 -0.87 8.32
CA THR A 148 0.85 -2.10 7.52
C THR A 148 2.27 -2.65 7.46
N CYS A 149 3.25 -1.80 7.16
CA CYS A 149 4.65 -2.21 7.02
C CYS A 149 5.32 -2.61 8.34
N LYS A 150 4.84 -2.12 9.49
CA LYS A 150 5.32 -2.58 10.81
C LYS A 150 5.14 -4.09 11.05
N GLY A 151 4.17 -4.70 10.38
CA GLY A 151 3.97 -6.15 10.41
C GLY A 151 4.98 -6.93 9.57
N PHE A 152 5.63 -6.28 8.62
CA PHE A 152 6.67 -6.86 7.78
C PHE A 152 8.03 -6.72 8.47
N ARG A 153 8.39 -7.70 9.29
CA ARG A 153 9.77 -7.82 9.76
C ARG A 153 10.47 -8.85 8.89
N PRO A 154 11.46 -8.46 8.06
CA PRO A 154 12.26 -9.45 7.36
C PRO A 154 12.91 -10.37 8.38
N VAL A 155 12.86 -11.65 8.10
CA VAL A 155 13.66 -12.65 8.83
C VAL A 155 15.10 -12.19 8.66
N LYS A 156 15.83 -12.01 9.77
CA LYS A 156 17.20 -11.52 9.84
C LYS A 156 18.10 -12.13 8.77
N SER A 157 18.21 -11.49 7.65
CA SER A 157 19.35 -11.61 6.76
C SER A 157 20.24 -10.40 7.05
N GLY A 158 21.54 -10.54 7.07
CA GLY A 158 22.49 -9.49 7.45
C GLY A 158 22.58 -8.30 6.48
N GLU A 159 21.54 -8.08 5.70
CA GLU A 159 21.35 -6.93 4.84
C GLU A 159 20.63 -5.82 5.60
N SER A 160 20.98 -4.59 5.29
CA SER A 160 20.40 -3.36 5.82
C SER A 160 18.87 -3.44 5.76
N ASP A 161 18.19 -3.30 6.90
CA ASP A 161 16.73 -3.26 7.00
C ASP A 161 16.20 -1.90 6.48
N ARG A 162 16.39 -1.67 5.19
CA ARG A 162 16.00 -0.41 4.52
C ARG A 162 14.51 -0.10 4.73
N LEU A 163 13.66 -1.11 4.67
CA LEU A 163 12.23 -0.94 4.91
C LEU A 163 11.94 -0.53 6.36
N GLY A 164 12.56 -1.22 7.33
CA GLY A 164 12.42 -0.89 8.75
C GLY A 164 12.87 0.53 9.06
N GLU A 165 14.04 0.93 8.55
CA GLU A 165 14.58 2.29 8.72
C GLU A 165 13.65 3.35 8.10
N ALA A 166 13.10 3.09 6.92
CA ALA A 166 12.15 3.99 6.25
C ALA A 166 10.85 4.15 7.06
N VAL A 167 10.30 3.03 7.51
CA VAL A 167 9.05 2.98 8.30
C VAL A 167 9.22 3.71 9.63
N GLU A 168 10.30 3.44 10.38
CA GLU A 168 10.58 4.08 11.66
C GLU A 168 10.80 5.60 11.52
N SER A 169 11.54 5.98 10.48
CA SER A 169 11.82 7.39 10.20
C SER A 169 10.54 8.14 9.83
N LEU A 170 9.72 7.58 8.93
CA LEU A 170 8.45 8.18 8.54
C LEU A 170 7.47 8.25 9.71
N GLU A 171 7.39 7.19 10.53
CA GLU A 171 6.55 7.21 11.73
C GLU A 171 6.95 8.32 12.69
N LYS A 172 8.24 8.48 12.95
CA LYS A 172 8.76 9.51 13.83
C LYS A 172 8.41 10.91 13.32
N THR A 173 8.58 11.16 12.02
CA THR A 173 8.25 12.45 11.39
C THR A 173 6.75 12.73 11.45
N LEU A 174 5.90 11.71 11.25
CA LEU A 174 4.44 11.87 11.30
C LEU A 174 3.84 11.78 12.71
N SER A 175 4.68 11.58 13.73
CA SER A 175 4.22 11.55 15.11
C SER A 175 3.71 12.92 15.55
N GLY A 176 2.43 12.98 15.95
CA GLY A 176 1.78 14.24 16.35
C GLY A 176 1.43 15.18 15.18
N VAL A 177 1.70 14.80 13.94
CA VAL A 177 1.34 15.57 12.76
C VAL A 177 -0.09 15.24 12.36
N SER A 178 -0.94 16.26 12.22
CA SER A 178 -2.28 16.17 11.61
C SER A 178 -2.34 17.02 10.36
N THR A 179 -3.35 16.76 9.54
CA THR A 179 -3.57 17.55 8.31
C THR A 179 -3.89 18.99 8.62
N GLU A 180 -4.67 19.25 9.68
CA GLU A 180 -5.00 20.60 10.16
C GLU A 180 -3.73 21.34 10.58
N LEU A 181 -2.86 20.68 11.35
CA LEU A 181 -1.60 21.28 11.80
C LEU A 181 -0.70 21.67 10.63
N LEU A 182 -0.66 20.85 9.57
CA LEU A 182 0.07 21.17 8.35
C LEU A 182 -0.60 22.28 7.53
N ARG A 183 -1.92 22.44 7.60
CA ARG A 183 -2.63 23.55 6.91
C ARG A 183 -2.42 24.87 7.61
N ASP A 184 -2.37 24.86 8.94
CA ASP A 184 -2.37 26.06 9.77
C ASP A 184 -0.96 26.58 10.13
N SER A 185 0.08 25.77 9.93
CA SER A 185 1.45 26.11 10.33
C SER A 185 2.48 25.92 9.23
N ASP A 186 2.96 27.00 8.64
CA ASP A 186 4.04 26.98 7.68
C ASP A 186 5.32 26.41 8.28
N ALA A 187 5.64 26.76 9.54
CA ALA A 187 6.80 26.22 10.23
C ALA A 187 6.75 24.69 10.39
N MET A 188 5.54 24.12 10.58
CA MET A 188 5.37 22.68 10.66
C MET A 188 5.53 22.02 9.26
N ARG A 189 5.03 22.66 8.21
CA ARG A 189 5.24 22.20 6.83
C ARG A 189 6.73 22.13 6.50
N ASP A 190 7.44 23.21 6.75
CA ASP A 190 8.88 23.33 6.44
C ASP A 190 9.67 22.28 7.23
N LYS A 191 9.31 22.07 8.49
CA LYS A 191 9.93 21.03 9.32
C LYS A 191 9.70 19.64 8.77
N VAL A 192 8.44 19.27 8.50
CA VAL A 192 8.08 17.95 7.97
C VAL A 192 8.71 17.74 6.61
N LYS A 193 8.70 18.76 5.73
CA LYS A 193 9.35 18.68 4.43
C LYS A 193 10.84 18.40 4.57
N THR A 194 11.55 19.17 5.39
CA THR A 194 13.00 19.02 5.59
C THR A 194 13.33 17.62 6.14
N GLU A 195 12.61 17.16 7.16
CA GLU A 195 12.83 15.82 7.73
C GLU A 195 12.60 14.71 6.71
N ILE A 196 11.57 14.83 5.87
CA ILE A 196 11.27 13.85 4.82
C ILE A 196 12.32 13.90 3.71
N ASP A 197 12.73 15.09 3.26
CA ASP A 197 13.76 15.25 2.22
C ASP A 197 15.10 14.66 2.70
N ASP A 198 15.44 14.84 3.97
CA ASP A 198 16.61 14.23 4.60
C ASP A 198 16.55 12.69 4.62
N ILE A 199 15.37 12.14 4.86
CA ILE A 199 15.16 10.68 4.79
C ILE A 199 15.28 10.20 3.35
N LEU A 200 14.60 10.84 2.40
CA LEU A 200 14.63 10.48 0.97
C LEU A 200 16.05 10.49 0.40
N SER A 201 16.90 11.43 0.85
CA SER A 201 18.31 11.49 0.41
C SER A 201 19.11 10.22 0.72
N LYS A 202 18.66 9.38 1.65
CA LYS A 202 19.31 8.11 2.03
C LYS A 202 18.83 6.93 1.20
N PHE A 203 17.70 7.10 0.48
CA PHE A 203 17.10 6.05 -0.34
C PHE A 203 17.36 6.22 -1.84
N ASN A 204 17.82 7.39 -2.25
CA ASN A 204 18.34 7.70 -3.58
C ASN A 204 19.86 7.48 -3.57
#